data_994deda78c9027066db69fe8fe7bad3a
#
_entry.id   994deda78c9027066db69fe8fe7bad3a
#
_cell.length_a   1.000
_cell.length_b   1.000
_cell.length_c   1.000
_cell.angle_alpha   90.00
_cell.angle_beta   90.00
_cell.angle_gamma   90.00
#
_symmetry.space_group_name_H-M   'P 1'
#
loop_
_entity.id
_entity.type
_entity.pdbx_description
1 polymer ?
#
loop_
_entity_poly.entity_id
_entity_poly.type
_entity_poly.pdbx_seq_one_letter_code
_entity_poly.pdbx_strand_id
1 'polypeptide(L)'
;SGMPDMNLANEDLRGELEDVMKYWLDMGVDGFRIDAAKEFFSGAKSKNIEVLNWLTDYCKSVKEDAYLVAEVWEGFSSYTQYYESGIDSIFGFALADSSGKIAKTINAQPGSGAGRSLADAMVQVQDTIQKYNPDAIDAPFLNNHDIARSTGYFSGNEARIKMASAVNL
;
A
#
# COMPACT_ATOMS: atom_id res chain seq x y z
N SER A 1 -11.78 0.87 23.34
CA SER A 1 -12.11 0.56 21.97
C SER A 1 -12.84 -0.77 21.91
N GLY A 2 -13.83 -0.89 21.09
CA GLY A 2 -14.70 -2.09 21.06
C GLY A 2 -14.25 -3.16 20.05
N MET A 3 -13.07 -3.05 19.46
CA MET A 3 -12.54 -4.03 18.52
C MET A 3 -11.28 -4.66 19.12
N PRO A 4 -11.37 -5.92 19.62
CA PRO A 4 -10.20 -6.66 20.09
C PRO A 4 -9.37 -7.12 18.91
N ASP A 5 -8.05 -7.05 19.06
CA ASP A 5 -7.07 -7.59 18.11
C ASP A 5 -6.58 -8.97 18.53
N MET A 6 -6.11 -9.73 17.54
CA MET A 6 -5.39 -10.97 17.78
C MET A 6 -3.97 -10.68 18.28
N ASN A 7 -3.49 -11.47 19.23
CA ASN A 7 -2.12 -11.31 19.75
C ASN A 7 -1.12 -11.97 18.80
N LEU A 8 -0.61 -11.22 17.84
CA LEU A 8 0.39 -11.71 16.86
C LEU A 8 1.79 -12.00 17.47
N ALA A 9 1.97 -11.83 18.78
CA ALA A 9 3.14 -12.36 19.47
C ALA A 9 2.96 -13.83 19.93
N ASN A 10 1.77 -14.39 19.76
CA ASN A 10 1.48 -15.79 20.09
C ASN A 10 1.88 -16.69 18.91
N GLU A 11 2.82 -17.62 19.14
CA GLU A 11 3.35 -18.52 18.11
C GLU A 11 2.30 -19.52 17.62
N ASP A 12 1.40 -20.00 18.49
CA ASP A 12 0.33 -20.93 18.08
C ASP A 12 -0.64 -20.22 17.10
N LEU A 13 -0.96 -18.94 17.37
CA LEU A 13 -1.77 -18.15 16.47
C LEU A 13 -1.06 -17.91 15.11
N ARG A 14 0.25 -17.65 15.13
CA ARG A 14 1.01 -17.52 13.89
C ARG A 14 0.95 -18.82 13.06
N GLY A 15 1.09 -19.96 13.72
CA GLY A 15 0.96 -21.28 13.04
C GLY A 15 -0.41 -21.47 12.39
N GLU A 16 -1.50 -21.12 13.06
CA GLU A 16 -2.84 -21.17 12.46
C GLU A 16 -3.00 -20.21 11.27
N LEU A 17 -2.40 -19.02 11.33
CA LEU A 17 -2.41 -18.07 10.21
C LEU A 17 -1.54 -18.56 9.04
N GLU A 18 -0.43 -19.23 9.32
CA GLU A 18 0.39 -19.91 8.29
C GLU A 18 -0.40 -20.99 7.56
N ASP A 19 -1.15 -21.81 8.27
CA ASP A 19 -2.03 -22.82 7.67
C ASP A 19 -3.11 -22.18 6.79
N VAL A 20 -3.69 -21.06 7.21
CA VAL A 20 -4.66 -20.29 6.40
C VAL A 20 -4.00 -19.75 5.13
N MET A 21 -2.83 -19.11 5.24
CA MET A 21 -2.11 -18.58 4.08
C MET A 21 -1.73 -19.70 3.11
N LYS A 22 -1.18 -20.81 3.63
CA LYS A 22 -0.83 -21.97 2.82
C LYS A 22 -2.05 -22.54 2.09
N TYR A 23 -3.18 -22.69 2.77
CA TYR A 23 -4.41 -23.19 2.17
C TYR A 23 -4.81 -22.37 0.93
N TRP A 24 -4.82 -21.05 1.03
CA TRP A 24 -5.21 -20.21 -0.08
C TRP A 24 -4.17 -20.18 -1.21
N LEU A 25 -2.88 -20.17 -0.88
CA LEU A 25 -1.81 -20.24 -1.89
C LEU A 25 -1.86 -21.56 -2.65
N ASP A 26 -2.10 -22.70 -1.97
CA ASP A 26 -2.28 -24.02 -2.58
C ASP A 26 -3.53 -24.06 -3.49
N MET A 27 -4.58 -23.29 -3.15
CA MET A 27 -5.77 -23.13 -3.97
C MET A 27 -5.55 -22.25 -5.22
N GLY A 28 -4.38 -21.61 -5.33
CA GLY A 28 -3.96 -20.85 -6.51
C GLY A 28 -4.16 -19.34 -6.42
N VAL A 29 -4.39 -18.76 -5.22
CA VAL A 29 -4.33 -17.29 -5.10
C VAL A 29 -2.90 -16.80 -5.32
N ASP A 30 -2.76 -15.57 -5.86
CA ASP A 30 -1.46 -15.00 -6.20
C ASP A 30 -0.82 -14.23 -5.05
N GLY A 31 -1.51 -14.06 -3.92
CA GLY A 31 -0.99 -13.38 -2.75
C GLY A 31 -2.08 -12.75 -1.90
N PHE A 32 -1.71 -11.74 -1.09
CA PHE A 32 -2.61 -11.19 -0.08
C PHE A 32 -2.54 -9.67 0.00
N ARG A 33 -3.71 -9.06 0.25
CA ARG A 33 -3.79 -7.72 0.81
C ARG A 33 -3.79 -7.81 2.33
N ILE A 34 -2.86 -7.12 2.96
CA ILE A 34 -2.71 -7.07 4.41
C ILE A 34 -3.36 -5.80 4.93
N ASP A 35 -4.45 -5.97 5.66
CA ASP A 35 -5.24 -4.88 6.21
C ASP A 35 -4.56 -4.22 7.41
N ALA A 36 -4.67 -2.89 7.53
CA ALA A 36 -4.30 -2.08 8.69
C ALA A 36 -2.97 -2.48 9.35
N ALA A 37 -1.92 -2.76 8.57
CA ALA A 37 -0.67 -3.34 9.05
C ALA A 37 0.06 -2.50 10.11
N LYS A 38 -0.22 -1.20 10.21
CA LYS A 38 0.32 -0.34 11.26
C LYS A 38 -0.31 -0.58 12.64
N GLU A 39 -1.42 -1.29 12.70
CA GLU A 39 -2.19 -1.53 13.93
C GLU A 39 -1.96 -2.92 14.53
N PHE A 40 -1.16 -3.80 13.94
CA PHE A 40 -0.83 -5.10 14.50
C PHE A 40 -0.34 -5.01 15.96
N PHE A 41 0.51 -4.01 16.23
CA PHE A 41 0.90 -3.57 17.55
C PHE A 41 0.83 -2.04 17.57
N SER A 42 -0.27 -1.51 18.08
CA SER A 42 -0.55 -0.08 18.05
C SER A 42 0.61 0.75 18.65
N GLY A 43 1.15 1.68 17.85
CA GLY A 43 2.28 2.52 18.24
C GLY A 43 3.67 1.85 18.23
N ALA A 44 3.79 0.57 17.84
CA ALA A 44 5.06 -0.17 17.84
C ALA A 44 5.51 -0.52 16.40
N LYS A 45 5.95 0.48 15.63
CA LYS A 45 6.34 0.33 14.22
C LYS A 45 7.29 -0.85 13.96
N SER A 46 8.33 -1.02 14.77
CA SER A 46 9.30 -2.10 14.57
C SER A 46 8.68 -3.50 14.68
N LYS A 47 7.69 -3.66 15.57
CA LYS A 47 6.94 -4.91 15.69
C LYS A 47 6.01 -5.12 14.50
N ASN A 48 5.41 -4.07 13.97
CA ASN A 48 4.56 -4.15 12.78
C ASN A 48 5.39 -4.54 11.55
N ILE A 49 6.59 -3.99 11.40
CA ILE A 49 7.55 -4.38 10.35
C ILE A 49 7.97 -5.84 10.50
N GLU A 50 8.23 -6.31 11.72
CA GLU A 50 8.56 -7.72 11.99
C GLU A 50 7.41 -8.67 11.59
N VAL A 51 6.17 -8.32 11.91
CA VAL A 51 5.00 -9.10 11.50
C VAL A 51 4.86 -9.14 9.98
N LEU A 52 5.03 -8.01 9.30
CA LEU A 52 5.01 -7.98 7.83
C LEU A 52 6.13 -8.81 7.22
N ASN A 53 7.32 -8.79 7.82
CA ASN A 53 8.44 -9.63 7.37
C ASN A 53 8.08 -11.12 7.52
N TRP A 54 7.58 -11.54 8.68
CA TRP A 54 7.13 -12.92 8.87
C TRP A 54 6.08 -13.35 7.85
N LEU A 55 5.04 -12.52 7.60
CA LEU A 55 4.00 -12.81 6.61
C LEU A 55 4.58 -12.95 5.19
N THR A 56 5.49 -12.05 4.83
CA THR A 56 6.13 -12.04 3.50
C THR A 56 7.01 -13.27 3.32
N ASP A 57 7.88 -13.56 4.28
CA ASP A 57 8.81 -14.69 4.21
C ASP A 57 8.06 -16.02 4.15
N TYR A 58 7.01 -16.16 4.98
CA TYR A 58 6.20 -17.39 4.97
C TYR A 58 5.50 -17.59 3.62
N CYS A 59 4.79 -16.57 3.12
CA CYS A 59 4.10 -16.68 1.84
C CYS A 59 5.04 -17.02 0.69
N LYS A 60 6.21 -16.38 0.63
CA LYS A 60 7.23 -16.65 -0.40
C LYS A 60 7.89 -18.01 -0.23
N SER A 61 7.93 -18.57 0.97
CA SER A 61 8.39 -19.94 1.20
C SER A 61 7.43 -21.00 0.66
N VAL A 62 6.13 -20.69 0.61
CA VAL A 62 5.08 -21.57 0.05
C VAL A 62 4.94 -21.38 -1.46
N LYS A 63 4.96 -20.13 -1.93
CA LYS A 63 4.84 -19.73 -3.33
C LYS A 63 5.80 -18.57 -3.59
N GLU A 64 6.91 -18.85 -4.28
CA GLU A 64 8.02 -17.91 -4.49
C GLU A 64 7.58 -16.57 -5.12
N ASP A 65 6.62 -16.62 -6.03
CA ASP A 65 6.05 -15.46 -6.72
C ASP A 65 4.81 -14.89 -6.03
N ALA A 66 4.52 -15.27 -4.78
CA ALA A 66 3.42 -14.66 -4.03
C ALA A 66 3.62 -13.15 -3.89
N TYR A 67 2.57 -12.38 -4.21
CA TYR A 67 2.58 -10.93 -4.13
C TYR A 67 1.81 -10.43 -2.89
N LEU A 68 2.47 -9.64 -2.06
CA LEU A 68 1.85 -9.05 -0.87
C LEU A 68 1.78 -7.52 -0.99
N VAL A 69 0.61 -6.97 -0.71
CA VAL A 69 0.40 -5.53 -0.62
C VAL A 69 -0.21 -5.16 0.72
N ALA A 70 0.41 -4.24 1.45
CA ALA A 70 -0.08 -3.82 2.77
C ALA A 70 -0.76 -2.46 2.74
N GLU A 71 -1.76 -2.32 3.62
CA GLU A 71 -2.29 -1.02 3.99
C GLU A 71 -1.53 -0.48 5.21
N VAL A 72 -0.81 0.62 5.00
CA VAL A 72 -0.16 1.39 6.05
C VAL A 72 -0.59 2.83 5.91
N TRP A 73 -1.70 3.19 6.54
CA TRP A 73 -2.27 4.53 6.43
C TRP A 73 -1.52 5.53 7.30
N GLU A 74 -0.39 5.97 6.81
CA GLU A 74 0.49 6.95 7.44
C GLU A 74 1.05 7.94 6.41
N GLY A 75 1.74 8.97 6.89
CA GLY A 75 2.46 9.91 6.03
C GLY A 75 3.63 9.24 5.29
N PHE A 76 4.01 9.80 4.14
CA PHE A 76 5.01 9.27 3.22
C PHE A 76 6.30 8.78 3.92
N SER A 77 6.91 9.62 4.74
CA SER A 77 8.16 9.30 5.44
C SER A 77 8.03 8.18 6.49
N SER A 78 6.80 7.84 6.86
CA SER A 78 6.53 6.78 7.84
C SER A 78 6.21 5.45 7.15
N TYR A 79 5.28 5.44 6.20
CA TYR A 79 4.90 4.19 5.57
C TYR A 79 6.01 3.58 4.71
N THR A 80 6.88 4.40 4.11
CA THR A 80 8.00 3.89 3.31
C THR A 80 9.00 3.06 4.12
N GLN A 81 9.11 3.29 5.44
CA GLN A 81 9.97 2.47 6.31
C GLN A 81 9.46 1.02 6.46
N TYR A 82 8.17 0.78 6.26
CA TYR A 82 7.61 -0.58 6.34
C TYR A 82 8.12 -1.51 5.22
N TYR A 83 8.69 -0.96 4.16
CA TYR A 83 9.36 -1.75 3.12
C TYR A 83 10.60 -2.49 3.62
N GLU A 84 11.15 -2.13 4.80
CA GLU A 84 12.19 -2.92 5.49
C GLU A 84 11.73 -4.36 5.80
N SER A 85 10.43 -4.62 5.81
CA SER A 85 9.85 -5.95 5.96
C SER A 85 10.07 -6.89 4.78
N GLY A 86 10.56 -6.39 3.64
CA GLY A 86 10.68 -7.16 2.40
C GLY A 86 9.39 -7.28 1.59
N ILE A 87 8.28 -6.66 2.03
CA ILE A 87 6.99 -6.69 1.32
C ILE A 87 7.11 -6.11 -0.09
N ASP A 88 6.34 -6.66 -1.04
CA ASP A 88 6.39 -6.25 -2.45
C ASP A 88 5.83 -4.85 -2.67
N SER A 89 4.73 -4.51 -2.00
CA SER A 89 4.08 -3.20 -2.15
C SER A 89 3.37 -2.73 -0.90
N ILE A 90 3.22 -1.42 -0.80
CA ILE A 90 2.33 -0.75 0.17
C ILE A 90 1.48 0.24 -0.61
N PHE A 91 0.20 0.39 -0.24
CA PHE A 91 -0.68 1.35 -0.89
C PHE A 91 -0.15 2.78 -0.79
N GLY A 92 0.06 3.42 -1.94
CA GLY A 92 0.71 4.72 -2.12
C GLY A 92 -0.16 5.91 -1.70
N PHE A 93 -0.42 6.07 -0.41
CA PHE A 93 -1.23 7.18 0.14
C PHE A 93 -0.69 8.57 -0.21
N ALA A 94 0.59 8.71 -0.51
CA ALA A 94 1.18 9.97 -0.95
C ALA A 94 0.59 10.52 -2.26
N LEU A 95 0.10 9.64 -3.14
CA LEU A 95 -0.46 9.97 -4.44
C LEU A 95 -1.99 9.95 -4.46
N ALA A 96 -2.61 9.28 -3.48
CA ALA A 96 -4.04 9.01 -3.40
C ALA A 96 -4.88 10.17 -2.86
N ASP A 97 -6.23 9.99 -2.97
CA ASP A 97 -7.27 10.87 -2.43
C ASP A 97 -7.36 12.25 -3.12
N SER A 98 -8.36 13.02 -2.71
CA SER A 98 -8.63 14.38 -3.20
C SER A 98 -7.49 15.36 -2.93
N SER A 99 -6.74 15.14 -1.85
CA SER A 99 -5.58 15.91 -1.45
C SER A 99 -4.26 15.36 -2.02
N GLY A 100 -4.29 14.20 -2.66
CA GLY A 100 -3.12 13.54 -3.23
C GLY A 100 -2.56 14.23 -4.47
N LYS A 101 -1.37 13.84 -4.83
CA LYS A 101 -0.62 14.49 -5.92
C LYS A 101 -1.30 14.32 -7.28
N ILE A 102 -1.90 13.14 -7.54
CA ILE A 102 -2.60 12.87 -8.80
C ILE A 102 -3.80 13.81 -8.94
N ALA A 103 -4.70 13.86 -7.95
CA ALA A 103 -5.88 14.70 -8.00
C ALA A 103 -5.54 16.20 -8.14
N LYS A 104 -4.56 16.68 -7.39
CA LYS A 104 -4.07 18.07 -7.49
C LYS A 104 -3.54 18.40 -8.89
N THR A 105 -2.81 17.47 -9.50
CA THR A 105 -2.26 17.66 -10.85
C THR A 105 -3.35 17.70 -11.89
N ILE A 106 -4.31 16.79 -11.85
CA ILE A 106 -5.44 16.73 -12.80
C ILE A 106 -6.36 17.97 -12.69
N ASN A 107 -6.48 18.54 -11.49
CA ASN A 107 -7.27 19.75 -11.25
C ASN A 107 -6.49 21.06 -11.50
N ALA A 108 -5.18 20.99 -11.74
CA ALA A 108 -4.36 22.17 -11.97
C ALA A 108 -4.67 22.86 -13.31
N GLN A 109 -4.31 24.14 -13.40
CA GLN A 109 -4.44 24.89 -14.64
C GLN A 109 -3.43 24.41 -15.69
N PRO A 110 -3.80 24.37 -16.98
CA PRO A 110 -2.88 24.08 -18.07
C PRO A 110 -1.65 25.00 -18.02
N GLY A 111 -0.47 24.44 -18.25
CA GLY A 111 0.79 25.19 -18.25
C GLY A 111 1.38 25.49 -16.87
N SER A 112 0.75 25.05 -15.78
CA SER A 112 1.24 25.27 -14.39
C SER A 112 2.50 24.47 -14.03
N GLY A 113 2.95 23.54 -14.87
CA GLY A 113 4.05 22.63 -14.54
C GLY A 113 3.67 21.48 -13.63
N ALA A 114 2.37 21.33 -13.31
CA ALA A 114 1.88 20.31 -12.38
C ALA A 114 2.21 18.86 -12.86
N GLY A 115 2.16 18.60 -14.17
CA GLY A 115 2.51 17.30 -14.72
C GLY A 115 3.97 16.91 -14.46
N ARG A 116 4.93 17.84 -14.66
CA ARG A 116 6.33 17.58 -14.30
C ARG A 116 6.48 17.32 -12.81
N SER A 117 5.83 18.16 -11.98
CA SER A 117 5.86 17.98 -10.53
C SER A 117 5.25 16.67 -10.05
N LEU A 118 4.29 16.10 -10.79
CA LEU A 118 3.77 14.75 -10.52
C LEU A 118 4.80 13.69 -10.89
N ALA A 119 5.40 13.78 -12.08
CA ALA A 119 6.44 12.84 -12.50
C ALA A 119 7.63 12.82 -11.52
N ASP A 120 8.11 14.00 -11.11
CA ASP A 120 9.18 14.11 -10.12
C ASP A 120 8.78 13.46 -8.77
N ALA A 121 7.51 13.62 -8.35
CA ALA A 121 7.00 13.00 -7.13
C ALA A 121 6.92 11.47 -7.24
N MET A 122 6.50 10.93 -8.38
CA MET A 122 6.44 9.48 -8.61
C MET A 122 7.84 8.85 -8.57
N VAL A 123 8.81 9.50 -9.22
CA VAL A 123 10.23 9.08 -9.17
C VAL A 123 10.74 9.13 -7.72
N GLN A 124 10.47 10.22 -6.99
CA GLN A 124 10.89 10.34 -5.59
C GLN A 124 10.28 9.25 -4.71
N VAL A 125 9.02 8.89 -4.92
CA VAL A 125 8.36 7.79 -4.19
C VAL A 125 9.11 6.50 -4.44
N GLN A 126 9.31 6.12 -5.70
CA GLN A 126 9.99 4.88 -6.07
C GLN A 126 11.45 4.85 -5.56
N ASP A 127 12.20 5.91 -5.74
CA ASP A 127 13.58 6.02 -5.24
C ASP A 127 13.66 5.88 -3.71
N THR A 128 12.63 6.36 -3.00
CA THR A 128 12.58 6.25 -1.54
C THR A 128 12.25 4.82 -1.10
N ILE A 129 11.31 4.17 -1.76
CA ILE A 129 10.93 2.78 -1.50
C ILE A 129 12.15 1.86 -1.71
N GLN A 130 12.85 2.03 -2.81
CA GLN A 130 14.00 1.19 -3.19
C GLN A 130 15.21 1.34 -2.26
N LYS A 131 15.26 2.38 -1.41
CA LYS A 131 16.28 2.46 -0.34
C LYS A 131 16.06 1.43 0.76
N TYR A 132 14.80 1.02 0.98
CA TYR A 132 14.42 0.05 2.00
C TYR A 132 14.30 -1.37 1.44
N ASN A 133 13.71 -1.49 0.24
CA ASN A 133 13.58 -2.75 -0.50
C ASN A 133 13.78 -2.49 -1.99
N PRO A 134 14.93 -2.89 -2.59
CA PRO A 134 15.26 -2.63 -4.00
C PRO A 134 14.27 -3.25 -5.00
N ASP A 135 13.61 -4.33 -4.62
CA ASP A 135 12.69 -5.08 -5.49
C ASP A 135 11.24 -4.62 -5.36
N ALA A 136 10.96 -3.75 -4.38
CA ALA A 136 9.60 -3.28 -4.12
C ALA A 136 9.15 -2.20 -5.11
N ILE A 137 7.83 -2.16 -5.31
CA ILE A 137 7.15 -1.15 -6.11
C ILE A 137 6.06 -0.45 -5.30
N ASP A 138 5.77 0.81 -5.63
CA ASP A 138 4.61 1.50 -5.06
C ASP A 138 3.31 0.90 -5.60
N ALA A 139 2.25 0.90 -4.78
CA ALA A 139 0.90 0.53 -5.21
C ALA A 139 0.00 1.78 -5.21
N PRO A 140 0.11 2.67 -6.22
CA PRO A 140 -0.68 3.89 -6.28
C PRO A 140 -2.16 3.58 -6.50
N PHE A 141 -3.02 4.42 -5.95
CA PHE A 141 -4.46 4.33 -6.14
C PHE A 141 -5.12 5.71 -6.14
N LEU A 142 -6.30 5.84 -6.73
CA LEU A 142 -7.06 7.08 -6.72
C LEU A 142 -7.97 7.17 -5.50
N ASN A 143 -8.70 6.11 -5.23
CA ASN A 143 -9.57 5.99 -4.06
C ASN A 143 -9.73 4.54 -3.64
N ASN A 144 -10.28 4.33 -2.44
CA ASN A 144 -10.67 3.03 -1.93
C ASN A 144 -12.06 3.12 -1.25
N HIS A 145 -12.43 2.08 -0.49
CA HIS A 145 -13.73 2.03 0.20
C HIS A 145 -13.82 2.94 1.44
N ASP A 146 -12.67 3.41 1.95
CA ASP A 146 -12.57 4.23 3.17
C ASP A 146 -12.49 5.74 2.89
N ILE A 147 -12.28 6.14 1.64
CA ILE A 147 -12.17 7.56 1.24
C ILE A 147 -13.20 7.95 0.18
N ALA A 148 -13.29 9.26 -0.09
CA ALA A 148 -14.22 9.80 -1.09
C ALA A 148 -13.98 9.21 -2.48
N ARG A 149 -15.04 9.05 -3.26
CA ARG A 149 -14.94 8.57 -4.64
C ARG A 149 -14.30 9.61 -5.55
N SER A 150 -13.42 9.18 -6.45
CA SER A 150 -12.71 10.04 -7.40
C SER A 150 -13.64 10.89 -8.27
N THR A 151 -14.82 10.38 -8.62
CA THR A 151 -15.87 11.15 -9.29
C THR A 151 -16.22 12.44 -8.56
N GLY A 152 -16.26 12.43 -7.23
CA GLY A 152 -16.58 13.59 -6.42
C GLY A 152 -15.52 14.70 -6.52
N TYR A 153 -14.25 14.37 -6.32
CA TYR A 153 -13.19 15.39 -6.36
C TYR A 153 -12.72 15.80 -7.76
N PHE A 154 -13.24 15.16 -8.80
CA PHE A 154 -13.16 15.63 -10.18
C PHE A 154 -14.47 16.28 -10.66
N SER A 155 -15.44 16.53 -9.76
CA SER A 155 -16.72 17.17 -10.06
C SER A 155 -17.49 16.51 -11.21
N GLY A 156 -17.44 15.18 -11.33
CA GLY A 156 -18.06 14.42 -12.41
C GLY A 156 -17.47 14.66 -13.81
N ASN A 157 -16.34 15.38 -13.91
CA ASN A 157 -15.69 15.63 -15.20
C ASN A 157 -15.06 14.37 -15.78
N GLU A 158 -15.70 13.78 -16.77
CA GLU A 158 -15.30 12.50 -17.37
C GLU A 158 -13.87 12.52 -17.94
N ALA A 159 -13.45 13.63 -18.57
CA ALA A 159 -12.11 13.75 -19.14
C ALA A 159 -11.03 13.71 -18.02
N ARG A 160 -11.28 14.39 -16.90
CA ARG A 160 -10.38 14.36 -15.74
C ARG A 160 -10.33 12.99 -15.09
N ILE A 161 -11.48 12.31 -14.97
CA ILE A 161 -11.55 10.96 -14.41
C ILE A 161 -10.75 9.98 -15.28
N LYS A 162 -10.94 10.02 -16.61
CA LYS A 162 -10.16 9.19 -17.56
C LYS A 162 -8.66 9.48 -17.49
N MET A 163 -8.29 10.76 -17.42
CA MET A 163 -6.87 11.15 -17.31
C MET A 163 -6.26 10.66 -15.99
N ALA A 164 -6.97 10.81 -14.87
CA ALA A 164 -6.50 10.34 -13.58
C ALA A 164 -6.33 8.81 -13.57
N SER A 165 -7.28 8.07 -14.15
CA SER A 165 -7.18 6.61 -14.27
C SER A 165 -5.98 6.19 -15.12
N ALA A 166 -5.74 6.87 -16.26
CA ALA A 166 -4.61 6.56 -17.13
C ALA A 166 -3.24 6.87 -16.48
N VAL A 167 -3.18 7.84 -15.58
CA VAL A 167 -1.95 8.18 -14.84
C VAL A 167 -1.70 7.19 -13.69
N ASN A 168 -2.78 6.58 -13.16
CA ASN A 168 -2.70 5.63 -12.04
C ASN A 168 -2.36 4.20 -12.49
N LEU A 169 -2.46 3.87 -13.77
CA LEU A 169 -2.11 2.56 -14.34
C LEU A 169 -0.62 2.45 -14.66
#